data_05d401514749d96e2a697a990b1be2c4
#
_entry.id   05d401514749d96e2a697a990b1be2c4
#
_cell.length_a   1.000
_cell.length_b   1.000
_cell.length_c   1.000
_cell.angle_alpha   90.00
_cell.angle_beta   90.00
_cell.angle_gamma   90.00
#
_symmetry.space_group_name_H-M   'P 1'
#
loop_
_entity.id
_entity.type
_entity.pdbx_description
1 polymer ?
#
loop_
_entity_poly.entity_id
_entity_poly.type
_entity_poly.pdbx_seq_one_letter_code
_entity_poly.pdbx_strand_id
1 'polypeptide(L)'
;LGIEGTFAYDQKRRTIYFAKTDEVGNSDLYEAKWMGGSYTEPVKLEIQGLNKVRKAIKGSSTVTAGWTYRYNRISGFFNPTIAKGGDRIYFSADFPKKSFGGRDIWYIDRGKATDNIRWKMPENASDSIIPMNSNARDDYAWCYNDTLLYFASNRGGGYGGLDIYVSRLKTITRESTDTTTGQVNKEELEIWDTPVHLDSVFNSSSNDYNIIGSPRICLFMSNRTGGKGSDDIYRPAPFVATREPELVPDFTIDEPKGFHWVLMFFDFNVATMKPEYEAQLDELVSAMNEFPGAIFEISGHTDARGSDTYNIKLSQKRADYIKGMLINRGLDPSKLVSVGRGFHDPVIPNAQSEAEHEQNRRV
;
A
#
# COMPACT_ATOMS: atom_id res chain seq x y z
N LEU A 1 10.65 21.34 -16.59
CA LEU A 1 10.77 20.84 -15.20
C LEU A 1 9.86 19.62 -15.05
N GLY A 2 10.44 18.43 -15.09
CA GLY A 2 9.68 17.16 -15.00
C GLY A 2 9.40 16.76 -13.55
N ILE A 3 8.24 16.20 -13.31
CA ILE A 3 7.99 15.36 -12.13
C ILE A 3 8.61 14.02 -12.48
N GLU A 4 9.57 13.56 -11.70
CA GLU A 4 10.18 12.24 -11.89
C GLU A 4 9.68 11.30 -10.79
N GLY A 5 9.01 10.24 -11.20
CA GLY A 5 8.54 9.19 -10.32
C GLY A 5 7.10 9.32 -9.86
N THR A 6 6.78 8.63 -8.78
CA THR A 6 5.45 8.59 -8.18
C THR A 6 5.16 9.81 -7.32
N PHE A 7 3.90 10.08 -7.07
CA PHE A 7 3.45 11.04 -6.08
C PHE A 7 2.64 10.35 -4.99
N ALA A 8 2.65 10.92 -3.79
CA ALA A 8 1.80 10.51 -2.67
C ALA A 8 0.71 11.55 -2.43
N TYR A 9 -0.52 11.12 -2.15
CA TYR A 9 -1.64 12.01 -1.89
C TYR A 9 -2.11 11.88 -0.45
N ASP A 10 -2.03 12.98 0.29
CA ASP A 10 -2.62 13.13 1.62
C ASP A 10 -4.06 13.62 1.48
N GLN A 11 -4.99 12.69 1.59
CA GLN A 11 -6.41 12.98 1.47
C GLN A 11 -6.90 13.95 2.56
N LYS A 12 -6.42 13.81 3.80
CA LYS A 12 -6.81 14.65 4.95
C LYS A 12 -6.39 16.10 4.75
N ARG A 13 -5.18 16.31 4.20
CA ARG A 13 -4.62 17.65 3.98
C ARG A 13 -4.82 18.16 2.56
N ARG A 14 -5.40 17.34 1.68
CA ARG A 14 -5.55 17.61 0.24
C ARG A 14 -4.24 18.04 -0.41
N THR A 15 -3.17 17.34 -0.10
CA THR A 15 -1.80 17.71 -0.49
C THR A 15 -1.17 16.55 -1.24
N ILE A 16 -0.53 16.83 -2.36
CA ILE A 16 0.35 15.86 -3.03
C ILE A 16 1.79 16.12 -2.60
N TYR A 17 2.55 15.03 -2.44
CA TYR A 17 3.99 15.02 -2.21
C TYR A 17 4.64 14.30 -3.38
N PHE A 18 5.69 14.85 -3.93
CA PHE A 18 6.39 14.31 -5.08
C PHE A 18 7.86 14.70 -5.09
N ALA A 19 8.65 13.94 -5.81
CA ALA A 19 10.03 14.28 -6.10
C ALA A 19 10.12 15.17 -7.34
N LYS A 20 10.98 16.17 -7.31
CA LYS A 20 11.24 17.04 -8.45
C LYS A 20 12.73 17.26 -8.59
N THR A 21 13.25 17.04 -9.79
CA THR A 21 14.66 17.22 -10.13
C THR A 21 14.88 18.62 -10.65
N ASP A 22 15.89 19.31 -10.13
CA ASP A 22 16.33 20.61 -10.61
C ASP A 22 17.17 20.48 -11.89
N GLU A 23 17.52 21.64 -12.50
CA GLU A 23 18.31 21.70 -13.73
C GLU A 23 19.74 21.14 -13.57
N VAL A 24 20.22 21.02 -12.33
CA VAL A 24 21.55 20.48 -12.00
C VAL A 24 21.49 18.98 -11.72
N GLY A 25 20.31 18.39 -11.67
CA GLY A 25 20.07 16.98 -11.44
C GLY A 25 19.93 16.60 -9.96
N ASN A 26 19.68 17.55 -9.04
CA ASN A 26 19.32 17.25 -7.66
C ASN A 26 17.83 17.00 -7.57
N SER A 27 17.43 15.92 -6.92
CA SER A 27 16.02 15.63 -6.64
C SER A 27 15.69 15.95 -5.17
N ASP A 28 14.61 16.68 -4.97
CA ASP A 28 14.10 17.06 -3.66
C ASP A 28 12.61 16.72 -3.54
N LEU A 29 12.10 16.65 -2.31
CA LEU A 29 10.68 16.48 -2.06
C LEU A 29 9.96 17.83 -2.08
N TYR A 30 8.83 17.85 -2.74
CA TYR A 30 7.94 19.01 -2.86
C TYR A 30 6.53 18.63 -2.44
N GLU A 31 5.77 19.65 -2.06
CA GLU A 31 4.33 19.53 -1.84
C GLU A 31 3.57 20.55 -2.67
N ALA A 32 2.33 20.20 -3.03
CA ALA A 32 1.35 21.14 -3.58
C ALA A 32 -0.04 20.83 -3.00
N LYS A 33 -0.78 21.87 -2.64
CA LYS A 33 -2.10 21.76 -2.00
C LYS A 33 -3.21 21.93 -3.02
N TRP A 34 -4.26 21.13 -2.89
CA TRP A 34 -5.48 21.29 -3.68
C TRP A 34 -6.33 22.44 -3.16
N MET A 35 -6.67 23.37 -4.03
CA MET A 35 -7.41 24.60 -3.71
C MET A 35 -8.84 24.62 -4.32
N GLY A 36 -9.39 23.44 -4.62
CA GLY A 36 -10.78 23.32 -5.12
C GLY A 36 -10.95 23.39 -6.64
N GLY A 37 -9.87 23.55 -7.40
CA GLY A 37 -9.89 23.56 -8.87
C GLY A 37 -8.51 23.35 -9.48
N SER A 38 -7.47 23.66 -8.70
CA SER A 38 -6.06 23.49 -9.09
C SER A 38 -5.19 23.24 -7.88
N TYR A 39 -3.98 22.75 -8.10
CA TYR A 39 -2.95 22.70 -7.09
C TYR A 39 -2.21 24.04 -6.99
N THR A 40 -1.72 24.36 -5.80
CA THR A 40 -0.80 25.49 -5.61
C THR A 40 0.52 25.26 -6.36
N GLU A 41 1.30 26.34 -6.54
CA GLU A 41 2.69 26.16 -6.96
C GLU A 41 3.43 25.23 -6.00
N PRO A 42 4.28 24.33 -6.53
CA PRO A 42 5.05 23.40 -5.72
C PRO A 42 5.99 24.09 -4.75
N VAL A 43 5.95 23.72 -3.49
CA VAL A 43 6.84 24.21 -2.44
C VAL A 43 7.77 23.10 -2.00
N LYS A 44 9.07 23.35 -1.97
CA LYS A 44 10.06 22.40 -1.47
C LYS A 44 9.87 22.14 0.01
N LEU A 45 9.96 20.88 0.44
CA LEU A 45 9.84 20.51 1.84
C LEU A 45 11.04 21.00 2.64
N GLU A 46 10.76 21.65 3.77
CA GLU A 46 11.76 22.00 4.78
C GLU A 46 12.01 20.81 5.70
N ILE A 47 13.13 20.12 5.49
CA ILE A 47 13.52 18.93 6.23
C ILE A 47 14.68 19.28 7.15
N GLN A 48 14.51 19.05 8.45
CA GLN A 48 15.52 19.34 9.46
C GLN A 48 16.80 18.54 9.19
N GLY A 49 17.95 19.18 9.33
CA GLY A 49 19.25 18.53 9.27
C GLY A 49 19.66 17.99 7.90
N LEU A 50 18.84 18.16 6.86
CA LEU A 50 19.11 17.65 5.49
C LEU A 50 20.47 18.12 4.97
N ASN A 51 20.84 19.39 5.21
CA ASN A 51 22.14 19.92 4.82
C ASN A 51 23.33 19.25 5.50
N LYS A 52 23.14 18.68 6.71
CA LYS A 52 24.19 17.91 7.41
C LYS A 52 24.42 16.57 6.75
N VAL A 53 23.35 15.93 6.28
CA VAL A 53 23.41 14.66 5.56
C VAL A 53 24.05 14.88 4.16
N ARG A 54 23.67 15.94 3.46
CA ARG A 54 24.22 16.32 2.16
C ARG A 54 25.68 16.73 2.20
N LYS A 55 26.14 17.44 3.24
CA LYS A 55 27.56 17.86 3.38
C LYS A 55 28.52 16.69 3.56
N ALA A 56 28.05 15.54 4.01
CA ALA A 56 28.88 14.34 4.14
C ALA A 56 29.36 13.76 2.80
N ILE A 57 28.84 14.23 1.67
CA ILE A 57 29.10 13.70 0.32
C ILE A 57 30.21 14.48 -0.42
N LYS A 58 30.51 15.72 -0.03
CA LYS A 58 31.61 16.48 -0.62
C LYS A 58 32.96 15.92 -0.19
N GLY A 59 33.49 14.97 -0.96
CA GLY A 59 34.88 14.54 -0.74
C GLY A 59 35.26 13.09 -1.06
N SER A 60 34.41 12.30 -1.69
CA SER A 60 34.77 10.94 -2.08
C SER A 60 34.79 10.79 -3.60
N SER A 61 35.97 10.96 -4.21
CA SER A 61 36.25 10.48 -5.56
C SER A 61 36.94 9.13 -5.45
N THR A 62 36.25 8.05 -5.75
CA THR A 62 36.89 6.76 -5.99
C THR A 62 37.06 6.56 -7.48
N VAL A 63 38.30 6.60 -7.93
CA VAL A 63 38.68 6.24 -9.31
C VAL A 63 38.92 4.74 -9.32
N THR A 64 38.09 3.97 -9.98
CA THR A 64 38.35 2.57 -10.26
C THR A 64 38.28 2.34 -11.77
N ALA A 65 39.42 1.97 -12.33
CA ALA A 65 39.59 1.42 -13.69
C ALA A 65 38.96 2.20 -14.85
N GLY A 66 39.48 3.40 -15.16
CA GLY A 66 39.33 4.03 -16.49
C GLY A 66 37.96 4.62 -16.84
N TRP A 67 36.97 4.52 -15.98
CA TRP A 67 35.67 5.16 -16.14
C TRP A 67 35.45 6.13 -14.98
N THR A 68 35.53 7.42 -15.30
CA THR A 68 35.23 8.48 -14.34
C THR A 68 33.71 8.60 -14.22
N TYR A 69 33.09 7.76 -13.39
CA TYR A 69 31.76 8.05 -12.89
C TYR A 69 31.89 9.23 -11.95
N ARG A 70 31.52 10.40 -12.39
CA ARG A 70 31.33 11.57 -11.50
C ARG A 70 30.13 11.26 -10.60
N TYR A 71 30.36 10.55 -9.52
CA TYR A 71 29.44 10.49 -8.38
C TYR A 71 29.46 11.81 -7.58
N ASN A 72 29.33 12.93 -8.28
CA ASN A 72 28.98 14.21 -7.64
C ASN A 72 27.46 14.43 -7.63
N ARG A 73 26.67 13.37 -7.84
CA ARG A 73 25.23 13.45 -7.66
C ARG A 73 24.92 13.27 -6.20
N ILE A 74 24.47 14.33 -5.57
CA ILE A 74 23.71 14.26 -4.35
C ILE A 74 22.57 13.31 -4.66
N SER A 75 22.49 12.23 -3.92
CA SER A 75 21.38 11.30 -4.04
C SER A 75 20.07 12.06 -3.87
N GLY A 76 19.22 11.92 -4.84
CA GLY A 76 17.92 12.56 -4.83
C GLY A 76 16.96 11.81 -3.92
N PHE A 77 15.85 12.47 -3.65
CA PHE A 77 14.66 11.83 -3.10
C PHE A 77 13.83 11.29 -4.25
N PHE A 78 13.33 10.07 -4.12
CA PHE A 78 12.55 9.40 -5.14
C PHE A 78 11.35 8.69 -4.55
N ASN A 79 10.30 8.53 -5.34
CA ASN A 79 9.15 7.66 -5.06
C ASN A 79 8.56 7.82 -3.66
N PRO A 80 8.09 9.01 -3.27
CA PRO A 80 7.48 9.20 -1.96
C PRO A 80 6.16 8.43 -1.85
N THR A 81 5.91 7.86 -0.67
CA THR A 81 4.61 7.33 -0.25
C THR A 81 4.27 7.82 1.14
N ILE A 82 2.97 7.98 1.42
CA ILE A 82 2.52 8.55 2.67
C ILE A 82 2.07 7.46 3.63
N ALA A 83 2.25 7.70 4.92
CA ALA A 83 1.83 6.82 6.00
C ALA A 83 1.42 7.63 7.25
N LYS A 84 0.90 6.93 8.26
CA LYS A 84 0.47 7.50 9.54
C LYS A 84 -0.49 8.68 9.37
N GLY A 85 -1.47 8.51 8.48
CA GLY A 85 -2.46 9.55 8.20
C GLY A 85 -1.85 10.87 7.72
N GLY A 86 -0.70 10.83 7.02
CA GLY A 86 0.02 11.98 6.50
C GLY A 86 1.10 12.56 7.42
N ASP A 87 1.41 11.86 8.51
CA ASP A 87 2.45 12.31 9.45
C ASP A 87 3.81 11.66 9.19
N ARG A 88 3.89 10.68 8.28
CA ARG A 88 5.13 10.08 7.79
C ARG A 88 5.15 10.04 6.28
N ILE A 89 6.31 10.30 5.68
CA ILE A 89 6.59 10.07 4.26
C ILE A 89 7.75 9.11 4.16
N TYR A 90 7.54 7.95 3.53
CA TYR A 90 8.61 7.09 3.06
C TYR A 90 9.07 7.54 1.68
N PHE A 91 10.33 7.37 1.38
CA PHE A 91 10.93 7.69 0.09
C PHE A 91 12.20 6.89 -0.11
N SER A 92 12.66 6.81 -1.34
CA SER A 92 13.95 6.19 -1.65
C SER A 92 15.03 7.25 -1.77
N ALA A 93 16.20 6.99 -1.19
CA ALA A 93 17.36 7.87 -1.30
C ALA A 93 18.66 7.10 -1.11
N ASP A 94 19.75 7.67 -1.62
CA ASP A 94 21.10 7.20 -1.37
C ASP A 94 21.80 8.22 -0.47
N PHE A 95 22.02 7.91 0.79
CA PHE A 95 22.79 8.71 1.73
C PHE A 95 24.12 8.01 2.07
N PRO A 96 25.21 8.29 1.36
CA PRO A 96 26.41 7.44 1.22
C PRO A 96 27.08 6.93 2.51
N LYS A 97 26.83 7.57 3.64
CA LYS A 97 27.40 7.11 4.93
C LYS A 97 26.40 6.36 5.81
N LYS A 98 25.15 6.26 5.36
CA LYS A 98 24.04 5.74 6.18
C LYS A 98 23.18 4.74 5.41
N SER A 99 23.37 4.60 4.10
CA SER A 99 22.74 3.57 3.30
C SER A 99 23.48 2.25 3.46
N PHE A 100 22.74 1.14 3.42
CA PHE A 100 23.30 -0.21 3.48
C PHE A 100 23.86 -0.66 2.15
N GLY A 101 23.29 -0.17 1.05
CA GLY A 101 23.67 -0.54 -0.29
C GLY A 101 23.65 0.64 -1.26
N GLY A 102 22.92 0.49 -2.34
CA GLY A 102 22.69 1.55 -3.31
C GLY A 102 21.68 2.57 -2.79
N ARG A 103 20.47 2.52 -3.36
CA ARG A 103 19.36 3.31 -2.88
C ARG A 103 18.63 2.54 -1.80
N ASP A 104 18.31 3.19 -0.69
CA ASP A 104 17.60 2.62 0.45
C ASP A 104 16.25 3.32 0.63
N ILE A 105 15.35 2.70 1.39
CA ILE A 105 14.10 3.29 1.85
C ILE A 105 14.34 4.04 3.15
N TRP A 106 13.94 5.30 3.16
CA TRP A 106 14.04 6.25 4.26
C TRP A 106 12.68 6.79 4.61
N TYR A 107 12.55 7.43 5.75
CA TYR A 107 11.34 8.17 6.11
C TYR A 107 11.67 9.49 6.80
N ILE A 108 10.71 10.38 6.75
CA ILE A 108 10.64 11.60 7.55
C ILE A 108 9.32 11.65 8.28
N ASP A 109 9.36 12.02 9.55
CA ASP A 109 8.17 12.27 10.35
C ASP A 109 7.86 13.77 10.42
N ARG A 110 6.58 14.09 10.46
CA ARG A 110 6.14 15.47 10.70
C ARG A 110 6.55 15.90 12.10
N GLY A 111 7.09 17.11 12.23
CA GLY A 111 7.36 17.74 13.51
C GLY A 111 6.06 18.08 14.25
N LYS A 112 6.13 18.18 15.57
CA LYS A 112 5.01 18.68 16.37
C LYS A 112 4.80 20.17 16.06
N ALA A 113 3.56 20.66 16.13
CA ALA A 113 3.24 22.05 15.86
C ALA A 113 3.99 23.04 16.76
N THR A 114 4.44 22.57 17.95
CA THR A 114 5.22 23.32 18.92
C THR A 114 6.71 23.49 18.61
N ASP A 115 7.24 22.68 17.65
CA ASP A 115 8.68 22.51 17.52
C ASP A 115 9.32 23.42 16.47
N ASN A 116 8.58 24.28 15.79
CA ASN A 116 9.05 25.05 14.61
C ASN A 116 9.73 24.18 13.53
N ILE A 117 9.49 22.87 13.56
CA ILE A 117 10.06 21.87 12.66
C ILE A 117 8.90 21.30 11.88
N ARG A 118 8.92 21.47 10.57
CA ARG A 118 7.86 20.92 9.71
C ARG A 118 8.06 19.44 9.45
N TRP A 119 9.27 19.04 9.11
CA TRP A 119 9.67 17.66 8.91
C TRP A 119 10.98 17.37 9.62
N LYS A 120 11.04 16.26 10.36
CA LYS A 120 12.23 15.83 11.09
C LYS A 120 13.34 15.37 10.15
N MET A 121 14.50 15.11 10.70
CA MET A 121 15.63 14.58 9.96
C MET A 121 15.29 13.20 9.37
N PRO A 122 15.76 12.88 8.16
CA PRO A 122 15.55 11.57 7.57
C PRO A 122 16.15 10.45 8.42
N GLU A 123 15.39 9.37 8.57
CA GLU A 123 15.82 8.14 9.22
C GLU A 123 15.75 6.99 8.24
N ASN A 124 16.73 6.06 8.32
CA ASN A 124 16.70 4.83 7.52
C ASN A 124 15.58 3.93 8.04
N ALA A 125 14.80 3.34 7.13
CA ALA A 125 13.68 2.48 7.51
C ALA A 125 14.11 1.11 8.06
N SER A 126 15.40 0.77 7.96
CA SER A 126 15.95 -0.44 8.58
C SER A 126 16.25 -0.23 10.06
N ASP A 127 15.91 -1.23 10.84
CA ASP A 127 16.42 -1.39 12.21
C ASP A 127 17.72 -2.22 12.22
N SER A 128 18.50 -2.09 13.28
CA SER A 128 19.71 -2.89 13.48
C SER A 128 19.41 -4.37 13.74
N ILE A 129 18.19 -4.72 14.13
CA ILE A 129 17.78 -6.08 14.47
C ILE A 129 17.26 -6.81 13.23
N ILE A 130 16.41 -6.15 12.44
CA ILE A 130 15.82 -6.71 11.22
C ILE A 130 16.00 -5.70 10.09
N PRO A 131 17.03 -5.86 9.26
CA PRO A 131 17.27 -4.92 8.18
C PRO A 131 16.22 -5.06 7.08
N MET A 132 15.38 -4.04 6.92
CA MET A 132 14.45 -3.96 5.79
C MET A 132 15.21 -3.63 4.50
N ASN A 133 16.11 -2.66 4.54
CA ASN A 133 17.02 -2.36 3.45
C ASN A 133 18.16 -3.38 3.38
N SER A 134 18.70 -3.60 2.19
CA SER A 134 19.74 -4.56 1.90
C SER A 134 21.02 -3.88 1.44
N ASN A 135 22.06 -4.67 1.15
CA ASN A 135 23.27 -4.18 0.49
C ASN A 135 23.10 -3.94 -1.02
N ALA A 136 21.89 -4.07 -1.53
CA ALA A 136 21.51 -3.87 -2.91
C ALA A 136 20.75 -2.53 -3.09
N ARG A 137 19.92 -2.40 -4.10
CA ARG A 137 19.01 -1.25 -4.30
C ARG A 137 17.64 -1.61 -3.76
N ASP A 138 17.14 -0.80 -2.84
CA ASP A 138 15.79 -0.88 -2.28
C ASP A 138 15.03 0.41 -2.63
N ASP A 139 13.94 0.31 -3.41
CA ASP A 139 13.31 1.47 -4.06
C ASP A 139 11.79 1.27 -4.20
N TYR A 140 11.09 2.29 -4.69
CA TYR A 140 9.65 2.25 -5.02
C TYR A 140 8.76 1.79 -3.87
N ALA A 141 8.97 2.36 -2.68
CA ALA A 141 8.17 2.05 -1.52
C ALA A 141 6.71 2.48 -1.70
N TRP A 142 5.78 1.62 -1.29
CA TRP A 142 4.36 1.89 -1.19
C TRP A 142 3.83 1.41 0.15
N CYS A 143 3.36 2.34 1.00
CA CYS A 143 2.78 2.02 2.29
C CYS A 143 1.27 1.82 2.17
N TYR A 144 0.80 0.64 2.56
CA TYR A 144 -0.62 0.32 2.58
C TYR A 144 -1.11 0.18 4.02
N ASN A 145 -2.19 0.89 4.37
CA ASN A 145 -2.84 0.90 5.68
C ASN A 145 -1.89 1.07 6.88
N ASP A 146 -0.80 1.84 6.69
CA ASP A 146 0.21 2.12 7.72
C ASP A 146 0.94 0.88 8.30
N THR A 147 0.60 -0.33 7.84
CA THR A 147 1.10 -1.60 8.41
C THR A 147 1.87 -2.47 7.42
N LEU A 148 1.72 -2.23 6.12
CA LEU A 148 2.41 -2.97 5.07
C LEU A 148 3.22 -2.01 4.21
N LEU A 149 4.47 -2.35 3.99
CA LEU A 149 5.35 -1.63 3.09
C LEU A 149 5.78 -2.54 1.95
N TYR A 150 5.26 -2.28 0.77
CA TYR A 150 5.71 -2.90 -0.47
C TYR A 150 6.88 -2.08 -1.01
N PHE A 151 7.85 -2.73 -1.61
CA PHE A 151 8.97 -2.06 -2.25
C PHE A 151 9.65 -2.98 -3.28
N ALA A 152 10.47 -2.42 -4.14
CA ALA A 152 11.25 -3.18 -5.10
C ALA A 152 12.71 -3.27 -4.67
N SER A 153 13.33 -4.43 -4.87
CA SER A 153 14.73 -4.67 -4.52
C SER A 153 15.40 -5.61 -5.52
N ASN A 154 16.67 -5.37 -5.78
CA ASN A 154 17.51 -6.31 -6.53
C ASN A 154 18.44 -7.12 -5.61
N ARG A 155 17.99 -7.37 -4.37
CA ARG A 155 18.69 -8.25 -3.42
C ARG A 155 18.77 -9.68 -3.95
N GLY A 156 19.81 -10.41 -3.51
CA GLY A 156 19.96 -11.80 -3.92
C GLY A 156 18.78 -12.69 -3.54
N GLY A 157 18.48 -13.68 -4.40
CA GLY A 157 17.39 -14.63 -4.20
C GLY A 157 16.07 -14.25 -4.88
N GLY A 158 16.04 -13.15 -5.66
CA GLY A 158 14.92 -12.77 -6.49
C GLY A 158 14.84 -13.55 -7.81
N TYR A 159 13.83 -13.27 -8.62
CA TYR A 159 13.62 -13.89 -9.94
C TYR A 159 14.34 -13.12 -11.05
N GLY A 160 14.50 -11.80 -10.90
CA GLY A 160 15.01 -10.94 -11.97
C GLY A 160 15.92 -9.83 -11.50
N GLY A 161 15.70 -8.66 -12.07
CA GLY A 161 16.44 -7.45 -11.71
C GLY A 161 15.89 -6.83 -10.43
N LEU A 162 14.89 -5.96 -10.53
CA LEU A 162 14.12 -5.51 -9.38
C LEU A 162 12.93 -6.44 -9.20
N ASP A 163 12.75 -6.96 -8.01
CA ASP A 163 11.60 -7.75 -7.60
C ASP A 163 10.83 -7.06 -6.48
N ILE A 164 9.53 -7.30 -6.41
CA ILE A 164 8.64 -6.72 -5.40
C ILE A 164 8.67 -7.57 -4.14
N TYR A 165 8.89 -6.90 -3.02
CA TYR A 165 8.88 -7.44 -1.66
C TYR A 165 7.81 -6.75 -0.83
N VAL A 166 7.41 -7.37 0.26
CA VAL A 166 6.52 -6.79 1.28
C VAL A 166 7.12 -7.01 2.67
N SER A 167 7.01 -5.99 3.52
CA SER A 167 7.32 -6.08 4.94
C SER A 167 6.13 -5.61 5.76
N ARG A 168 5.95 -6.21 6.94
CA ARG A 168 4.89 -5.85 7.88
C ARG A 168 5.46 -5.05 9.04
N LEU A 169 4.78 -3.98 9.46
CA LEU A 169 5.08 -3.24 10.68
C LEU A 169 4.66 -4.06 11.89
N LYS A 170 5.56 -4.20 12.86
CA LYS A 170 5.33 -4.84 14.17
C LYS A 170 5.68 -3.88 15.29
N THR A 171 4.94 -3.98 16.37
CA THR A 171 5.33 -3.33 17.63
C THR A 171 6.01 -4.35 18.52
N ILE A 172 7.21 -4.03 18.97
CA ILE A 172 7.96 -4.84 19.95
C ILE A 172 8.18 -4.03 21.21
N THR A 173 8.19 -4.70 22.35
CA THR A 173 8.57 -4.08 23.63
C THR A 173 10.05 -4.35 23.89
N ARG A 174 10.86 -3.29 23.95
CA ARG A 174 12.25 -3.37 24.37
C ARG A 174 12.33 -3.09 25.86
N GLU A 175 12.92 -4.00 26.59
CA GLU A 175 13.26 -3.78 28.01
C GLU A 175 14.73 -3.37 28.14
N SER A 176 14.99 -2.33 28.88
CA SER A 176 16.33 -1.90 29.24
C SER A 176 16.40 -1.68 30.75
N THR A 177 17.44 -2.21 31.39
CA THR A 177 17.67 -1.99 32.83
C THR A 177 18.68 -0.86 32.99
N ASP A 178 18.29 0.18 33.70
CA ASP A 178 19.22 1.22 34.12
C ASP A 178 20.22 0.59 35.11
N THR A 179 21.48 0.54 34.71
CA THR A 179 22.55 -0.10 35.50
C THR A 179 22.84 0.64 36.81
N THR A 180 22.40 1.89 36.95
CA THR A 180 22.64 2.72 38.13
C THR A 180 21.52 2.55 39.16
N THR A 181 20.27 2.48 38.68
CA THR A 181 19.08 2.44 39.54
C THR A 181 18.46 1.08 39.66
N GLY A 182 18.80 0.13 38.78
CA GLY A 182 18.15 -1.18 38.65
C GLY A 182 16.74 -1.10 38.07
N GLN A 183 16.27 0.05 37.64
CA GLN A 183 14.94 0.24 37.10
C GLN A 183 14.84 -0.36 35.69
N VAL A 184 13.77 -1.15 35.46
CA VAL A 184 13.47 -1.68 34.12
C VAL A 184 12.60 -0.66 33.40
N ASN A 185 13.13 -0.13 32.31
CA ASN A 185 12.40 0.74 31.38
C ASN A 185 11.85 -0.13 30.23
N LYS A 186 10.59 0.05 29.90
CA LYS A 186 9.94 -0.61 28.76
C LYS A 186 9.65 0.46 27.71
N GLU A 187 10.12 0.23 26.51
CA GLU A 187 9.91 1.08 25.34
C GLU A 187 9.21 0.27 24.24
N GLU A 188 8.11 0.78 23.70
CA GLU A 188 7.47 0.21 22.53
C GLU A 188 8.15 0.77 21.27
N LEU A 189 8.66 -0.12 20.44
CA LEU A 189 9.34 0.21 19.19
C LEU A 189 8.56 -0.37 18.01
N GLU A 190 8.33 0.46 17.02
CA GLU A 190 7.82 0.01 15.72
C GLU A 190 8.99 -0.44 14.85
N ILE A 191 8.97 -1.66 14.41
CA ILE A 191 9.98 -2.24 13.51
C ILE A 191 9.32 -2.90 12.31
N TRP A 192 9.99 -2.89 11.18
CA TRP A 192 9.59 -3.67 10.01
C TRP A 192 10.07 -5.12 10.15
N ASP A 193 9.19 -6.07 9.78
CA ASP A 193 9.55 -7.48 9.74
C ASP A 193 10.49 -7.80 8.58
N THR A 194 11.09 -8.98 8.57
CA THR A 194 11.91 -9.46 7.45
C THR A 194 11.09 -9.39 6.16
N PRO A 195 11.60 -8.72 5.11
CA PRO A 195 10.91 -8.62 3.84
C PRO A 195 10.65 -9.99 3.21
N VAL A 196 9.43 -10.19 2.74
CA VAL A 196 8.99 -11.39 2.03
C VAL A 196 8.96 -11.09 0.53
N HIS A 197 9.62 -11.94 -0.27
CA HIS A 197 9.59 -11.88 -1.72
C HIS A 197 8.20 -12.31 -2.23
N LEU A 198 7.57 -11.50 -3.08
CA LEU A 198 6.30 -11.90 -3.70
C LEU A 198 6.56 -12.95 -4.79
N ASP A 199 5.53 -13.73 -5.08
CA ASP A 199 5.60 -14.85 -6.02
C ASP A 199 5.70 -14.40 -7.50
N SER A 200 5.68 -15.40 -8.40
CA SER A 200 5.79 -15.18 -9.85
C SER A 200 4.57 -14.52 -10.52
N VAL A 201 3.50 -14.27 -9.78
CA VAL A 201 2.38 -13.45 -10.25
C VAL A 201 2.80 -11.99 -10.34
N PHE A 202 3.62 -11.55 -9.38
CA PHE A 202 4.15 -10.20 -9.31
C PHE A 202 5.52 -10.10 -9.96
N ASN A 203 6.40 -11.05 -9.68
CA ASN A 203 7.81 -11.01 -10.05
C ASN A 203 8.13 -11.91 -11.25
N SER A 204 9.04 -11.47 -12.09
CA SER A 204 9.49 -12.15 -13.30
C SER A 204 11.02 -12.13 -13.39
N SER A 205 11.58 -12.68 -14.47
CA SER A 205 13.01 -12.57 -14.77
C SER A 205 13.47 -11.17 -15.20
N SER A 206 12.57 -10.18 -15.21
CA SER A 206 12.80 -8.79 -15.59
C SER A 206 12.84 -7.87 -14.37
N ASN A 207 12.56 -6.57 -14.54
CA ASN A 207 12.35 -5.67 -13.41
C ASN A 207 10.85 -5.56 -13.13
N ASP A 208 10.46 -5.79 -11.90
CA ASP A 208 9.11 -5.65 -11.39
C ASP A 208 9.12 -4.68 -10.21
N TYR A 209 8.35 -3.60 -10.28
CA TYR A 209 8.49 -2.51 -9.32
C TYR A 209 7.26 -1.60 -9.27
N ASN A 210 7.28 -0.60 -8.38
CA ASN A 210 6.27 0.45 -8.27
C ASN A 210 4.85 -0.09 -8.12
N ILE A 211 4.65 -1.03 -7.17
CA ILE A 211 3.33 -1.54 -6.84
C ILE A 211 2.53 -0.47 -6.11
N ILE A 212 1.27 -0.31 -6.49
CA ILE A 212 0.31 0.59 -5.84
C ILE A 212 -1.04 -0.10 -5.72
N GLY A 213 -1.84 0.29 -4.74
CA GLY A 213 -3.20 -0.22 -4.55
C GLY A 213 -3.36 -1.01 -3.26
N SER A 214 -4.29 -1.94 -3.26
CA SER A 214 -4.58 -2.83 -2.14
C SER A 214 -4.16 -4.26 -2.46
N PRO A 215 -4.07 -5.16 -1.47
CA PRO A 215 -3.78 -6.57 -1.73
C PRO A 215 -4.72 -7.26 -2.72
N ARG A 216 -5.94 -6.74 -2.85
CA ARG A 216 -6.96 -7.30 -3.78
C ARG A 216 -6.95 -6.64 -5.15
N ILE A 217 -6.62 -5.37 -5.23
CA ILE A 217 -6.59 -4.58 -6.47
C ILE A 217 -5.32 -3.76 -6.45
N CYS A 218 -4.29 -4.27 -7.09
CA CYS A 218 -3.03 -3.56 -7.23
C CYS A 218 -2.61 -3.49 -8.69
N LEU A 219 -1.79 -2.51 -8.96
CA LEU A 219 -1.10 -2.30 -10.23
C LEU A 219 0.39 -2.24 -9.93
N PHE A 220 1.22 -2.73 -10.84
CA PHE A 220 2.67 -2.61 -10.73
C PHE A 220 3.28 -2.40 -12.12
N MET A 221 4.50 -1.91 -12.15
CA MET A 221 5.26 -1.70 -13.38
C MET A 221 6.21 -2.87 -13.61
N SER A 222 6.36 -3.26 -14.88
CA SER A 222 7.29 -4.30 -15.28
C SER A 222 7.78 -4.08 -16.71
N ASN A 223 9.04 -4.42 -16.95
CA ASN A 223 9.60 -4.51 -18.30
C ASN A 223 9.75 -5.96 -18.79
N ARG A 224 8.86 -6.86 -18.27
CA ARG A 224 8.80 -8.25 -18.71
C ARG A 224 8.46 -8.38 -20.19
N THR A 225 8.91 -9.47 -20.80
CA THR A 225 8.61 -9.74 -22.21
C THR A 225 7.12 -9.88 -22.46
N GLY A 226 6.65 -9.40 -23.63
CA GLY A 226 5.24 -9.47 -24.02
C GLY A 226 4.45 -8.19 -23.78
N GLY A 227 5.07 -7.17 -23.18
CA GLY A 227 4.51 -5.83 -23.07
C GLY A 227 4.53 -5.04 -24.38
N LYS A 228 4.02 -3.82 -24.37
CA LYS A 228 3.97 -2.92 -25.55
C LYS A 228 5.12 -1.89 -25.56
N GLY A 229 5.70 -1.62 -24.40
CA GLY A 229 6.78 -0.65 -24.23
C GLY A 229 8.01 -1.26 -23.55
N SER A 230 8.88 -0.37 -23.03
CA SER A 230 9.99 -0.79 -22.18
C SER A 230 9.51 -1.12 -20.77
N ASP A 231 8.58 -0.34 -20.26
CA ASP A 231 7.89 -0.52 -18.98
C ASP A 231 6.39 -0.40 -19.19
N ASP A 232 5.65 -1.40 -18.78
CA ASP A 232 4.20 -1.46 -18.88
C ASP A 232 3.57 -1.59 -17.49
N ILE A 233 2.29 -1.20 -17.39
CA ILE A 233 1.49 -1.38 -16.17
C ILE A 233 0.79 -2.73 -16.24
N TYR A 234 1.02 -3.54 -15.23
CA TYR A 234 0.41 -4.84 -15.07
C TYR A 234 -0.58 -4.85 -13.92
N ARG A 235 -1.57 -5.68 -14.07
CA ARG A 235 -2.46 -6.10 -13.00
C ARG A 235 -2.21 -7.59 -12.78
N PRO A 236 -2.01 -8.06 -11.54
CA PRO A 236 -1.97 -9.48 -11.27
C PRO A 236 -3.25 -10.11 -11.84
N ALA A 237 -3.12 -11.25 -12.52
CA ALA A 237 -4.29 -12.02 -12.92
C ALA A 237 -5.13 -12.26 -11.65
N PRO A 238 -6.48 -12.28 -11.73
CA PRO A 238 -7.28 -12.59 -10.58
C PRO A 238 -6.78 -13.92 -10.02
N PHE A 239 -6.39 -13.88 -8.75
CA PHE A 239 -5.87 -15.03 -8.04
C PHE A 239 -6.94 -16.11 -8.06
N VAL A 240 -6.81 -17.08 -8.94
CA VAL A 240 -7.50 -18.35 -8.79
C VAL A 240 -6.76 -19.05 -7.67
N ALA A 241 -7.31 -18.98 -6.46
CA ALA A 241 -6.74 -19.59 -5.29
C ALA A 241 -6.69 -21.11 -5.47
N THR A 242 -5.62 -21.62 -6.08
CA THR A 242 -5.30 -23.05 -6.16
C THR A 242 -4.30 -23.51 -5.10
N ARG A 243 -4.01 -22.68 -4.14
CA ARG A 243 -3.40 -22.93 -2.81
C ARG A 243 -3.23 -21.57 -2.14
N GLU A 244 -3.61 -21.46 -0.88
CA GLU A 244 -3.07 -20.41 -0.02
C GLU A 244 -1.55 -20.49 -0.12
N PRO A 245 -0.84 -19.42 -0.55
CA PRO A 245 0.58 -19.36 -0.28
C PRO A 245 0.66 -19.31 1.25
N GLU A 246 1.38 -20.24 1.86
CA GLU A 246 1.65 -20.32 3.32
C GLU A 246 2.27 -19.04 3.91
N LEU A 247 2.34 -17.95 3.15
CA LEU A 247 2.99 -16.68 3.49
C LEU A 247 2.23 -15.44 2.98
N VAL A 248 0.95 -15.55 2.66
CA VAL A 248 0.10 -14.37 2.82
C VAL A 248 -0.11 -14.29 4.32
N PRO A 249 0.54 -13.33 5.03
CA PRO A 249 0.19 -13.11 6.42
C PRO A 249 -1.31 -12.94 6.43
N ASP A 250 -1.95 -13.63 7.35
CA ASP A 250 -3.38 -13.47 7.64
C ASP A 250 -3.67 -11.97 7.66
N PHE A 251 -4.19 -11.46 6.54
CA PHE A 251 -4.66 -10.09 6.45
C PHE A 251 -5.99 -10.06 7.17
N THR A 252 -5.93 -10.21 8.48
CA THR A 252 -6.91 -9.55 9.29
C THR A 252 -6.73 -8.08 8.97
N ILE A 253 -7.56 -7.59 8.05
CA ILE A 253 -7.81 -6.17 7.90
C ILE A 253 -8.11 -5.75 9.34
N ASP A 254 -7.24 -4.93 9.96
CA ASP A 254 -7.68 -4.14 11.09
C ASP A 254 -8.81 -3.29 10.51
N GLU A 255 -10.01 -3.81 10.68
CA GLU A 255 -11.24 -3.10 10.32
C GLU A 255 -11.13 -1.75 11.00
N PRO A 256 -11.36 -0.65 10.29
CA PRO A 256 -11.44 0.65 10.95
C PRO A 256 -12.39 0.45 12.12
N LYS A 257 -11.91 0.72 13.34
CA LYS A 257 -12.64 0.46 14.58
C LYS A 257 -14.07 0.98 14.44
N GLY A 258 -15.03 0.09 14.32
CA GLY A 258 -16.44 0.42 14.14
C GLY A 258 -17.07 0.03 12.80
N PHE A 259 -16.32 -0.50 11.82
CA PHE A 259 -16.91 -0.99 10.58
C PHE A 259 -17.24 -2.47 10.70
N HIS A 260 -18.51 -2.80 10.85
CA HIS A 260 -19.01 -4.17 10.81
C HIS A 260 -19.38 -4.54 9.37
N TRP A 261 -18.74 -5.56 8.80
CA TRP A 261 -19.17 -6.15 7.55
C TRP A 261 -20.48 -6.88 7.78
N VAL A 262 -21.54 -6.42 7.16
CA VAL A 262 -22.82 -7.09 7.20
C VAL A 262 -22.87 -8.07 6.04
N LEU A 263 -22.86 -9.36 6.34
CA LEU A 263 -23.12 -10.42 5.36
C LEU A 263 -24.62 -10.70 5.29
N MET A 264 -25.21 -10.51 4.11
CA MET A 264 -26.61 -10.83 3.85
C MET A 264 -26.68 -12.11 3.03
N PHE A 265 -27.29 -13.14 3.59
CA PHE A 265 -27.41 -14.43 2.91
C PHE A 265 -28.71 -14.52 2.10
N PHE A 266 -28.63 -15.28 1.01
CA PHE A 266 -29.72 -15.42 0.05
C PHE A 266 -30.15 -16.89 -0.07
N ASP A 267 -31.42 -17.09 -0.29
CA ASP A 267 -31.96 -18.39 -0.60
C ASP A 267 -31.46 -18.90 -1.95
N PHE A 268 -31.53 -20.20 -2.14
CA PHE A 268 -31.14 -20.82 -3.38
C PHE A 268 -31.92 -20.24 -4.54
N ASN A 269 -31.21 -19.80 -5.58
CA ASN A 269 -31.78 -19.22 -6.81
C ASN A 269 -32.65 -17.97 -6.60
N VAL A 270 -32.50 -17.26 -5.48
CA VAL A 270 -33.23 -16.03 -5.17
C VAL A 270 -32.27 -14.84 -5.21
N ALA A 271 -32.72 -13.72 -5.75
CA ALA A 271 -31.95 -12.47 -5.81
C ALA A 271 -32.49 -11.36 -4.89
N THR A 272 -33.54 -11.64 -4.12
CA THR A 272 -34.10 -10.71 -3.13
C THR A 272 -33.60 -11.08 -1.75
N MET A 273 -33.31 -10.07 -0.94
CA MET A 273 -32.84 -10.21 0.43
C MET A 273 -33.96 -10.75 1.34
N LYS A 274 -33.57 -11.53 2.34
CA LYS A 274 -34.51 -11.97 3.39
C LYS A 274 -34.92 -10.77 4.26
N PRO A 275 -36.18 -10.69 4.73
CA PRO A 275 -36.67 -9.56 5.52
C PRO A 275 -35.91 -9.33 6.84
N GLU A 276 -35.30 -10.37 7.39
CA GLU A 276 -34.51 -10.31 8.61
C GLU A 276 -33.29 -9.38 8.53
N TYR A 277 -32.82 -9.04 7.33
CA TYR A 277 -31.67 -8.16 7.11
C TYR A 277 -32.05 -6.67 6.96
N GLU A 278 -33.33 -6.31 7.03
CA GLU A 278 -33.78 -4.90 6.88
C GLU A 278 -33.14 -3.97 7.92
N ALA A 279 -33.07 -4.38 9.20
CA ALA A 279 -32.45 -3.60 10.26
C ALA A 279 -30.94 -3.42 10.03
N GLN A 280 -30.27 -4.45 9.53
CA GLN A 280 -28.83 -4.40 9.21
C GLN A 280 -28.52 -3.46 8.06
N LEU A 281 -29.44 -3.30 7.08
CA LEU A 281 -29.27 -2.29 6.03
C LEU A 281 -29.29 -0.86 6.57
N ASP A 282 -30.13 -0.57 7.57
CA ASP A 282 -30.18 0.74 8.20
C ASP A 282 -28.90 1.05 8.99
N GLU A 283 -28.35 0.06 9.68
CA GLU A 283 -27.05 0.17 10.34
C GLU A 283 -25.93 0.39 9.33
N LEU A 284 -25.94 -0.36 8.21
CA LEU A 284 -24.96 -0.23 7.14
C LEU A 284 -25.01 1.17 6.51
N VAL A 285 -26.20 1.72 6.23
CA VAL A 285 -26.36 3.08 5.72
C VAL A 285 -25.79 4.11 6.68
N SER A 286 -26.04 3.94 7.99
CA SER A 286 -25.49 4.82 9.02
C SER A 286 -23.97 4.79 9.03
N ALA A 287 -23.36 3.59 9.01
CA ALA A 287 -21.93 3.40 8.94
C ALA A 287 -21.31 3.98 7.65
N MET A 288 -21.95 3.77 6.49
CA MET A 288 -21.44 4.28 5.21
C MET A 288 -21.49 5.82 5.15
N ASN A 289 -22.43 6.47 5.81
CA ASN A 289 -22.52 7.92 5.89
C ASN A 289 -21.40 8.56 6.75
N GLU A 290 -20.74 7.81 7.62
CA GLU A 290 -19.56 8.28 8.35
C GLU A 290 -18.34 8.48 7.44
N PHE A 291 -18.37 7.93 6.22
CA PHE A 291 -17.30 8.01 5.24
C PHE A 291 -17.72 8.75 3.95
N PRO A 292 -17.97 10.06 4.00
CA PRO A 292 -18.56 10.83 2.89
C PRO A 292 -17.68 10.87 1.63
N GLY A 293 -16.42 10.53 1.72
CA GLY A 293 -15.48 10.46 0.58
C GLY A 293 -15.25 9.06 0.01
N ALA A 294 -15.86 8.01 0.58
CA ALA A 294 -15.63 6.64 0.16
C ALA A 294 -16.54 6.23 -1.01
N ILE A 295 -16.02 5.32 -1.83
CA ILE A 295 -16.80 4.56 -2.82
C ILE A 295 -16.89 3.13 -2.28
N PHE A 296 -18.09 2.58 -2.20
CA PHE A 296 -18.36 1.26 -1.66
C PHE A 296 -18.67 0.28 -2.79
N GLU A 297 -17.98 -0.87 -2.75
CA GLU A 297 -18.29 -1.99 -3.63
C GLU A 297 -19.25 -2.96 -2.91
N ILE A 298 -20.33 -3.30 -3.59
CA ILE A 298 -21.34 -4.26 -3.16
C ILE A 298 -21.11 -5.53 -3.99
N SER A 299 -20.51 -6.55 -3.38
CA SER A 299 -20.13 -7.78 -4.08
C SER A 299 -21.14 -8.89 -3.84
N GLY A 300 -21.79 -9.36 -4.91
CA GLY A 300 -22.70 -10.49 -4.87
C GLY A 300 -21.99 -11.81 -5.18
N HIS A 301 -22.38 -12.88 -4.47
CA HIS A 301 -21.81 -14.21 -4.61
C HIS A 301 -22.88 -15.31 -4.70
N THR A 302 -22.51 -16.46 -5.28
CA THR A 302 -23.35 -17.66 -5.34
C THR A 302 -22.58 -18.86 -4.78
N ASP A 303 -23.29 -19.94 -4.54
CA ASP A 303 -22.67 -21.25 -4.38
C ASP A 303 -22.20 -21.80 -5.75
N ALA A 304 -21.47 -22.91 -5.75
CA ALA A 304 -20.85 -23.47 -6.95
C ALA A 304 -21.82 -24.26 -7.85
N ARG A 305 -23.11 -24.33 -7.52
CA ARG A 305 -24.12 -25.07 -8.29
C ARG A 305 -24.59 -24.23 -9.50
N GLY A 306 -24.60 -24.84 -10.67
CA GLY A 306 -25.02 -24.17 -11.92
C GLY A 306 -23.84 -23.79 -12.81
N SER A 307 -24.16 -23.16 -13.96
CA SER A 307 -23.13 -22.70 -14.88
C SER A 307 -22.52 -21.38 -14.44
N ASP A 308 -21.27 -21.12 -14.79
CA ASP A 308 -20.56 -19.89 -14.51
C ASP A 308 -21.33 -18.65 -14.97
N THR A 309 -21.74 -18.63 -16.24
CA THR A 309 -22.52 -17.52 -16.80
C THR A 309 -23.81 -17.24 -16.03
N TYR A 310 -24.47 -18.30 -15.54
CA TYR A 310 -25.68 -18.17 -14.75
C TYR A 310 -25.36 -17.55 -13.37
N ASN A 311 -24.34 -18.05 -12.71
CA ASN A 311 -23.91 -17.60 -11.37
C ASN A 311 -23.42 -16.16 -11.38
N ILE A 312 -22.69 -15.73 -12.39
CA ILE A 312 -22.31 -14.32 -12.58
C ILE A 312 -23.54 -13.43 -12.69
N LYS A 313 -24.53 -13.82 -13.50
CA LYS A 313 -25.78 -13.03 -13.65
C LYS A 313 -26.61 -13.00 -12.38
N LEU A 314 -26.69 -14.11 -11.64
CA LEU A 314 -27.45 -14.18 -10.39
C LEU A 314 -26.78 -13.34 -9.28
N SER A 315 -25.48 -13.43 -9.15
CA SER A 315 -24.73 -12.64 -8.19
C SER A 315 -24.77 -11.14 -8.50
N GLN A 316 -24.74 -10.76 -9.78
CA GLN A 316 -24.92 -9.35 -10.17
C GLN A 316 -26.33 -8.85 -9.78
N LYS A 317 -27.39 -9.62 -10.01
CA LYS A 317 -28.74 -9.25 -9.59
C LYS A 317 -28.85 -9.06 -8.08
N ARG A 318 -28.16 -9.88 -7.27
CA ARG A 318 -28.11 -9.74 -5.81
C ARG A 318 -27.44 -8.43 -5.40
N ALA A 319 -26.26 -8.16 -5.97
CA ALA A 319 -25.54 -6.92 -5.72
C ALA A 319 -26.34 -5.68 -6.14
N ASP A 320 -26.98 -5.72 -7.31
CA ASP A 320 -27.84 -4.64 -7.80
C ASP A 320 -29.06 -4.41 -6.90
N TYR A 321 -29.66 -5.49 -6.39
CA TYR A 321 -30.78 -5.41 -5.47
C TYR A 321 -30.40 -4.70 -4.17
N ILE A 322 -29.29 -5.11 -3.53
CA ILE A 322 -28.80 -4.44 -2.32
C ILE A 322 -28.41 -2.99 -2.61
N LYS A 323 -27.72 -2.71 -3.72
CA LYS A 323 -27.44 -1.35 -4.15
C LYS A 323 -28.71 -0.49 -4.24
N GLY A 324 -29.76 -1.02 -4.84
CA GLY A 324 -31.06 -0.35 -4.92
C GLY A 324 -31.67 -0.06 -3.54
N MET A 325 -31.59 -1.02 -2.62
CA MET A 325 -32.06 -0.87 -1.25
C MET A 325 -31.31 0.22 -0.47
N LEU A 326 -29.98 0.32 -0.67
CA LEU A 326 -29.14 1.35 -0.07
C LEU A 326 -29.45 2.75 -0.65
N ILE A 327 -29.66 2.85 -1.96
CA ILE A 327 -30.07 4.11 -2.62
C ILE A 327 -31.44 4.57 -2.10
N ASN A 328 -32.41 3.65 -1.96
CA ASN A 328 -33.72 3.96 -1.40
C ASN A 328 -33.68 4.47 0.04
N ARG A 329 -32.59 4.18 0.76
CA ARG A 329 -32.29 4.68 2.12
C ARG A 329 -31.48 5.97 2.14
N GLY A 330 -31.24 6.57 0.98
CA GLY A 330 -30.64 7.91 0.84
C GLY A 330 -29.14 7.93 0.57
N LEU A 331 -28.51 6.80 0.29
CA LEU A 331 -27.11 6.82 -0.16
C LEU A 331 -26.97 7.31 -1.59
N ASP A 332 -25.93 8.08 -1.84
CA ASP A 332 -25.60 8.62 -3.16
C ASP A 332 -25.23 7.49 -4.13
N PRO A 333 -25.98 7.31 -5.25
CA PRO A 333 -25.70 6.29 -6.24
C PRO A 333 -24.28 6.32 -6.82
N SER A 334 -23.67 7.51 -6.87
CA SER A 334 -22.29 7.69 -7.40
C SER A 334 -21.20 7.09 -6.49
N LYS A 335 -21.54 6.80 -5.23
CA LYS A 335 -20.66 6.17 -4.25
C LYS A 335 -20.79 4.66 -4.19
N LEU A 336 -21.70 4.06 -4.96
CA LEU A 336 -22.02 2.64 -4.89
C LEU A 336 -21.70 1.94 -6.21
N VAL A 337 -20.87 0.91 -6.15
CA VAL A 337 -20.55 0.03 -7.27
C VAL A 337 -21.04 -1.38 -6.94
N SER A 338 -21.88 -1.97 -7.79
CA SER A 338 -22.34 -3.37 -7.64
C SER A 338 -21.56 -4.30 -8.57
N VAL A 339 -21.09 -5.44 -8.04
CA VAL A 339 -20.30 -6.41 -8.80
C VAL A 339 -20.77 -7.83 -8.51
N GLY A 340 -21.13 -8.58 -9.56
CA GLY A 340 -21.41 -10.01 -9.46
C GLY A 340 -20.13 -10.83 -9.57
N ARG A 341 -19.78 -11.58 -8.54
CA ARG A 341 -18.57 -12.42 -8.44
C ARG A 341 -18.84 -13.90 -8.78
N GLY A 342 -20.10 -14.30 -8.98
CA GLY A 342 -20.43 -15.71 -9.19
C GLY A 342 -20.03 -16.57 -8.00
N PHE A 343 -19.49 -17.74 -8.27
CA PHE A 343 -18.98 -18.69 -7.26
C PHE A 343 -17.45 -18.67 -7.13
N HIS A 344 -16.78 -17.70 -7.74
CA HIS A 344 -15.29 -17.66 -7.81
C HIS A 344 -14.60 -17.24 -6.52
N ASP A 345 -15.36 -16.75 -5.55
CA ASP A 345 -14.84 -16.31 -4.25
C ASP A 345 -15.69 -16.90 -3.11
N PRO A 346 -15.62 -18.23 -2.87
CA PRO A 346 -16.42 -18.89 -1.84
C PRO A 346 -15.84 -18.62 -0.44
N VAL A 347 -16.71 -18.38 0.56
CA VAL A 347 -16.34 -18.39 1.98
C VAL A 347 -15.99 -19.81 2.44
N ILE A 348 -16.78 -20.78 1.98
CA ILE A 348 -16.51 -22.19 2.24
C ILE A 348 -16.17 -22.89 0.91
N PRO A 349 -14.88 -23.11 0.63
CA PRO A 349 -14.47 -23.91 -0.51
C PRO A 349 -14.99 -25.35 -0.39
N ASN A 350 -15.45 -25.94 -1.51
CA ASN A 350 -15.95 -27.32 -1.55
C ASN A 350 -17.12 -27.61 -0.61
N ALA A 351 -18.03 -26.65 -0.44
CA ALA A 351 -19.24 -26.82 0.35
C ALA A 351 -19.99 -28.11 -0.01
N GLN A 352 -20.36 -28.91 0.98
CA GLN A 352 -21.04 -30.22 0.82
C GLN A 352 -22.45 -30.19 1.41
N SER A 353 -22.69 -29.37 2.43
CA SER A 353 -24.00 -29.24 3.07
C SER A 353 -24.74 -28.00 2.57
N GLU A 354 -26.09 -28.02 2.69
CA GLU A 354 -26.89 -26.83 2.33
C GLU A 354 -26.53 -25.61 3.18
N ALA A 355 -26.20 -25.81 4.46
CA ALA A 355 -25.75 -24.71 5.33
C ALA A 355 -24.42 -24.09 4.87
N GLU A 356 -23.49 -24.89 4.36
CA GLU A 356 -22.24 -24.39 3.78
C GLU A 356 -22.48 -23.68 2.43
N HIS A 357 -23.37 -24.22 1.61
CA HIS A 357 -23.78 -23.55 0.37
C HIS A 357 -24.46 -22.20 0.65
N GLU A 358 -25.27 -22.11 1.70
CA GLU A 358 -25.91 -20.86 2.10
C GLU A 358 -24.91 -19.77 2.43
N GLN A 359 -23.82 -20.10 3.13
CA GLN A 359 -22.76 -19.13 3.45
C GLN A 359 -22.06 -18.58 2.21
N ASN A 360 -22.01 -19.32 1.13
CA ASN A 360 -21.47 -18.84 -0.15
C ASN A 360 -22.45 -17.94 -0.92
N ARG A 361 -23.76 -18.03 -0.67
CA ARG A 361 -24.82 -17.20 -1.28
C ARG A 361 -25.00 -15.90 -0.51
N ARG A 362 -24.12 -14.95 -0.72
CA ARG A 362 -24.06 -13.71 0.06
C ARG A 362 -23.88 -12.44 -0.78
N VAL A 363 -24.09 -11.31 -0.17
CA VAL A 363 -23.69 -9.98 -0.64
C VAL A 363 -23.02 -9.26 0.50
#